data_dc6d05f426080a764a622c1c0f1c6de3
#
_entry.id   dc6d05f426080a764a622c1c0f1c6de3
#
_cell.length_a   1.000
_cell.length_b   1.000
_cell.length_c   1.000
_cell.angle_alpha   90.00
_cell.angle_beta   90.00
_cell.angle_gamma   90.00
#
_symmetry.space_group_name_H-M   'P 1'
#
loop_
_entity.id
_entity.type
_entity.pdbx_description
1 polymer ?
#
loop_
_entity_poly.entity_id
_entity_poly.type
_entity_poly.pdbx_seq_one_letter_code
_entity_poly.pdbx_strand_id
1 'polypeptide(L)'
;DTIISKKCTHCGKEFWPQLATAVIVLVHRGEEVLLVHAKNFVNNRIYGLVAGFVETGETLEEAVRREVMEETQLEITNLRYFGSQPWPFPCGLMVGFHADYAGGEIHLQRSELERGSWFGRDNLPPLPEKLSIARKLVDDWLGEE
;
A
#
# COMPACT_ATOMS: atom_id res chain seq x y z
N ASP A 1 -22.42 10.05 24.72
CA ASP A 1 -21.87 10.89 23.66
C ASP A 1 -20.44 10.53 23.35
N THR A 2 -20.20 10.12 22.13
CA THR A 2 -18.89 9.68 21.65
C THR A 2 -18.21 10.78 20.84
N ILE A 3 -18.08 11.98 21.44
CA ILE A 3 -17.33 13.04 20.78
C ILE A 3 -15.87 12.74 20.96
N ILE A 4 -15.17 12.52 19.85
CA ILE A 4 -13.75 12.18 19.84
C ILE A 4 -12.85 13.42 19.75
N SER A 5 -13.42 14.60 19.60
CA SER A 5 -12.67 15.85 19.58
C SER A 5 -12.22 16.26 20.99
N LYS A 6 -11.19 17.09 21.05
CA LYS A 6 -10.72 17.72 22.28
C LYS A 6 -10.72 19.22 22.12
N LYS A 7 -11.18 19.94 23.15
CA LYS A 7 -11.14 21.40 23.17
C LYS A 7 -9.99 21.89 24.04
N CYS A 8 -9.28 22.89 23.54
CA CYS A 8 -8.29 23.58 24.34
C CYS A 8 -8.99 24.32 25.48
N THR A 9 -8.55 24.08 26.71
CA THR A 9 -9.14 24.72 27.89
C THR A 9 -8.80 26.20 28.00
N HIS A 10 -7.80 26.67 27.23
CA HIS A 10 -7.37 28.08 27.24
C HIS A 10 -8.08 28.91 26.16
N CYS A 11 -8.10 28.48 24.91
CA CYS A 11 -8.65 29.27 23.81
C CYS A 11 -9.96 28.70 23.22
N GLY A 12 -10.40 27.53 23.66
CA GLY A 12 -11.64 26.90 23.16
C GLY A 12 -11.54 26.26 21.79
N LYS A 13 -10.35 26.27 21.16
CA LYS A 13 -10.17 25.63 19.85
C LYS A 13 -10.42 24.14 19.96
N GLU A 14 -11.19 23.61 19.02
CA GLU A 14 -11.51 22.20 18.93
C GLU A 14 -10.53 21.48 17.99
N PHE A 15 -10.02 20.34 18.44
CA PHE A 15 -9.09 19.51 17.69
C PHE A 15 -9.72 18.15 17.43
N TRP A 16 -9.73 17.75 16.18
CA TRP A 16 -10.19 16.43 15.76
C TRP A 16 -8.98 15.55 15.48
N PRO A 17 -9.04 14.24 15.81
CA PRO A 17 -7.97 13.32 15.45
C PRO A 17 -7.69 13.36 13.95
N GLN A 18 -6.41 13.41 13.59
CA GLN A 18 -5.99 13.36 12.19
C GLN A 18 -5.95 11.91 11.73
N LEU A 19 -6.49 11.62 10.56
CA LEU A 19 -6.43 10.31 9.94
C LEU A 19 -5.74 10.44 8.58
N ALA A 20 -4.55 9.83 8.46
CA ALA A 20 -3.84 9.76 7.19
C ALA A 20 -4.22 8.48 6.46
N THR A 21 -4.72 8.60 5.25
CA THR A 21 -5.11 7.46 4.42
C THR A 21 -3.98 7.10 3.47
N ALA A 22 -3.58 5.83 3.48
CA ALA A 22 -2.62 5.28 2.53
C ALA A 22 -3.27 4.17 1.72
N VAL A 23 -2.82 4.02 0.49
CA VAL A 23 -3.23 2.90 -0.36
C VAL A 23 -2.09 1.89 -0.46
N ILE A 24 -2.45 0.64 -0.67
CA ILE A 24 -1.50 -0.45 -0.90
C ILE A 24 -2.09 -1.35 -1.99
N VAL A 25 -1.26 -1.80 -2.92
CA VAL A 25 -1.76 -2.52 -4.09
C VAL A 25 -0.89 -3.71 -4.45
N LEU A 26 -1.53 -4.83 -4.73
CA LEU A 26 -0.91 -6.01 -5.34
C LEU A 26 -1.20 -5.97 -6.83
N VAL A 27 -0.15 -5.80 -7.64
CA VAL A 27 -0.27 -5.74 -9.10
C VAL A 27 -0.02 -7.14 -9.67
N HIS A 28 -0.96 -7.61 -10.47
CA HIS A 28 -0.93 -8.94 -11.09
C HIS A 28 -0.52 -8.84 -12.56
N ARG A 29 0.36 -9.72 -12.99
CA ARG A 29 0.72 -9.91 -14.40
C ARG A 29 0.70 -11.41 -14.71
N GLY A 30 -0.40 -11.92 -15.28
CA GLY A 30 -0.60 -13.34 -15.45
C GLY A 30 -0.56 -14.09 -14.12
N GLU A 31 0.35 -15.04 -13.99
CA GLU A 31 0.53 -15.83 -12.76
C GLU A 31 1.55 -15.21 -11.80
N GLU A 32 2.01 -14.00 -12.09
CA GLU A 32 3.00 -13.30 -11.27
C GLU A 32 2.42 -12.07 -10.61
N VAL A 33 3.05 -11.64 -9.52
CA VAL A 33 2.72 -10.40 -8.82
C VAL A 33 3.96 -9.55 -8.62
N LEU A 34 3.76 -8.24 -8.53
CA LEU A 34 4.81 -7.27 -8.28
C LEU A 34 5.09 -7.18 -6.78
N LEU A 35 6.31 -7.48 -6.38
CA LEU A 35 6.76 -7.26 -5.01
C LEU A 35 7.98 -6.34 -5.03
N VAL A 36 8.04 -5.46 -4.04
CA VAL A 36 9.08 -4.43 -3.94
C VAL A 36 9.70 -4.43 -2.55
N HIS A 37 10.93 -3.95 -2.48
CA HIS A 37 11.63 -3.75 -1.22
C HIS A 37 11.89 -2.25 -1.03
N ALA A 38 11.24 -1.65 -0.05
CA ALA A 38 11.39 -0.24 0.27
C ALA A 38 12.64 -0.01 1.11
N LYS A 39 13.28 1.13 0.91
CA LYS A 39 14.51 1.51 1.64
C LYS A 39 14.32 1.62 3.15
N ASN A 40 13.11 1.97 3.58
CA ASN A 40 12.80 2.15 4.99
C ASN A 40 12.41 0.86 5.71
N PHE A 41 12.43 -0.29 5.06
CA PHE A 41 12.15 -1.56 5.73
C PHE A 41 13.31 -1.91 6.68
N VAL A 42 12.95 -2.19 7.93
CA VAL A 42 13.91 -2.57 8.98
C VAL A 42 14.62 -3.87 8.62
N ASN A 43 13.88 -4.82 8.07
CA ASN A 43 14.43 -6.08 7.59
C ASN A 43 14.67 -6.01 6.08
N ASN A 44 15.94 -5.98 5.67
CA ASN A 44 16.33 -5.82 4.27
C ASN A 44 16.07 -7.05 3.39
N ARG A 45 15.50 -8.12 3.93
CA ARG A 45 15.14 -9.33 3.17
C ARG A 45 13.66 -9.39 2.80
N ILE A 46 12.83 -8.63 3.51
CA ILE A 46 11.37 -8.69 3.33
C ILE A 46 10.96 -7.84 2.14
N TYR A 47 10.16 -8.41 1.26
CA TYR A 47 9.50 -7.71 0.18
C TYR A 47 8.06 -7.38 0.58
N GLY A 48 7.58 -6.24 0.15
CA GLY A 48 6.22 -5.80 0.34
C GLY A 48 5.58 -5.37 -0.96
N LEU A 49 4.57 -4.54 -0.87
CA LEU A 49 3.79 -4.06 -1.99
C LEU A 49 4.02 -2.55 -2.18
N VAL A 50 3.68 -2.05 -3.37
CA VAL A 50 3.64 -0.61 -3.61
C VAL A 50 2.58 0.01 -2.71
N ALA A 51 2.95 1.04 -1.97
CA ALA A 51 2.08 1.73 -1.01
C ALA A 51 2.47 3.19 -0.90
N GLY A 52 1.50 4.05 -0.58
CA GLY A 52 1.76 5.45 -0.35
C GLY A 52 0.53 6.20 0.12
N PHE A 53 0.74 7.43 0.59
CA PHE A 53 -0.35 8.24 1.11
C PHE A 53 -1.19 8.86 0.00
N VAL A 54 -2.49 8.94 0.24
CA VAL A 54 -3.42 9.67 -0.59
C VAL A 54 -3.16 11.17 -0.41
N GLU A 55 -3.07 11.90 -1.51
CA GLU A 55 -2.88 13.35 -1.49
C GLU A 55 -4.22 14.08 -1.49
N THR A 56 -4.20 15.34 -1.04
CA THR A 56 -5.41 16.19 -0.99
C THR A 56 -6.02 16.31 -2.39
N GLY A 57 -7.30 16.03 -2.49
CA GLY A 57 -8.05 16.13 -3.75
C GLY A 57 -8.00 14.87 -4.62
N GLU A 58 -7.29 13.86 -4.19
CA GLU A 58 -7.11 12.61 -4.91
C GLU A 58 -8.13 11.56 -4.46
N THR A 59 -8.66 10.79 -5.40
CA THR A 59 -9.43 9.58 -5.05
C THR A 59 -8.47 8.45 -4.69
N LEU A 60 -9.00 7.38 -4.07
CA LEU A 60 -8.19 6.20 -3.76
C LEU A 60 -7.61 5.57 -5.04
N GLU A 61 -8.41 5.46 -6.08
CA GLU A 61 -8.00 4.88 -7.37
C GLU A 61 -6.92 5.72 -8.04
N GLU A 62 -7.05 7.05 -7.99
CA GLU A 62 -6.02 7.97 -8.51
C GLU A 62 -4.72 7.81 -7.73
N ALA A 63 -4.80 7.70 -6.40
CA ALA A 63 -3.62 7.48 -5.55
C ALA A 63 -2.90 6.18 -5.89
N VAL A 64 -3.65 5.08 -6.07
CA VAL A 64 -3.06 3.78 -6.45
C VAL A 64 -2.31 3.90 -7.78
N ARG A 65 -2.93 4.50 -8.80
CA ARG A 65 -2.30 4.66 -10.11
C ARG A 65 -1.05 5.53 -10.04
N ARG A 66 -1.13 6.62 -9.30
CA ARG A 66 -0.01 7.56 -9.14
C ARG A 66 1.17 6.90 -8.42
N GLU A 67 0.91 6.21 -7.31
CA GLU A 67 1.97 5.55 -6.54
C GLU A 67 2.68 4.47 -7.37
N VAL A 68 1.92 3.64 -8.10
CA VAL A 68 2.52 2.63 -8.97
C VAL A 68 3.36 3.29 -10.07
N MET A 69 2.84 4.35 -10.69
CA MET A 69 3.57 5.07 -11.75
C MET A 69 4.84 5.74 -11.21
N GLU A 70 4.75 6.42 -10.06
CA GLU A 70 5.92 7.09 -9.46
C GLU A 70 7.00 6.11 -9.05
N GLU A 71 6.61 5.02 -8.41
CA GLU A 71 7.57 4.07 -7.83
C GLU A 71 8.14 3.08 -8.85
N THR A 72 7.36 2.68 -9.86
CA THR A 72 7.74 1.60 -10.78
C THR A 72 7.60 1.93 -12.27
N GLN A 73 6.96 3.04 -12.63
CA GLN A 73 6.63 3.44 -14.00
C GLN A 73 5.71 2.45 -14.74
N LEU A 74 4.97 1.65 -14.00
CA LEU A 74 4.00 0.73 -14.59
C LEU A 74 2.62 1.38 -14.69
N GLU A 75 1.90 0.99 -15.75
CA GLU A 75 0.48 1.28 -15.90
C GLU A 75 -0.34 0.10 -15.41
N ILE A 76 -1.43 0.40 -14.72
CA ILE A 76 -2.33 -0.61 -14.17
C ILE A 76 -3.78 -0.34 -14.56
N THR A 77 -4.59 -1.37 -14.50
CA THR A 77 -6.02 -1.31 -14.80
C THR A 77 -6.78 -2.26 -13.88
N ASN A 78 -8.09 -2.27 -13.99
CA ASN A 78 -8.97 -3.20 -13.27
C ASN A 78 -8.70 -3.21 -11.76
N LEU A 79 -8.74 -2.03 -11.14
CA LEU A 79 -8.57 -1.90 -9.69
C LEU A 79 -9.76 -2.51 -8.97
N ARG A 80 -9.47 -3.37 -7.99
CA ARG A 80 -10.47 -4.07 -7.18
C ARG A 80 -10.20 -3.83 -5.72
N TYR A 81 -11.15 -3.25 -5.01
CA TYR A 81 -11.02 -3.06 -3.56
C TYR A 81 -10.93 -4.41 -2.86
N PHE A 82 -9.95 -4.55 -1.98
CA PHE A 82 -9.73 -5.77 -1.19
C PHE A 82 -10.23 -5.62 0.24
N GLY A 83 -9.79 -4.58 0.92
CA GLY A 83 -10.08 -4.37 2.32
C GLY A 83 -9.29 -3.21 2.88
N SER A 84 -9.45 -2.97 4.18
CA SER A 84 -8.73 -1.90 4.86
C SER A 84 -8.22 -2.37 6.22
N GLN A 85 -7.22 -1.67 6.74
CA GLN A 85 -6.62 -1.98 8.03
C GLN A 85 -6.19 -0.69 8.71
N PRO A 86 -6.59 -0.47 9.97
CA PRO A 86 -6.01 0.62 10.77
C PRO A 86 -4.50 0.41 10.92
N TRP A 87 -3.74 1.47 10.72
CA TRP A 87 -2.29 1.45 10.87
C TRP A 87 -1.86 2.65 11.69
N PRO A 88 -1.87 2.55 13.05
CA PRO A 88 -1.70 3.69 13.94
C PRO A 88 -0.25 4.18 14.08
N PHE A 89 0.56 4.01 13.06
CA PHE A 89 1.96 4.41 13.03
C PHE A 89 2.22 5.42 11.90
N PRO A 90 1.93 6.74 12.10
CA PRO A 90 1.43 7.34 13.36
C PRO A 90 -0.09 7.39 13.52
N CYS A 91 -0.87 7.48 12.45
CA CYS A 91 -2.32 7.72 12.56
C CYS A 91 -3.04 7.33 11.27
N GLY A 92 -2.72 6.15 10.73
CA GLY A 92 -3.13 5.78 9.39
C GLY A 92 -4.31 4.84 9.27
N LEU A 93 -4.87 4.84 8.08
CA LEU A 93 -5.76 3.80 7.57
C LEU A 93 -5.17 3.32 6.24
N MET A 94 -4.90 2.03 6.14
CA MET A 94 -4.44 1.40 4.89
C MET A 94 -5.64 0.86 4.13
N VAL A 95 -5.74 1.20 2.85
CA VAL A 95 -6.80 0.70 1.95
C VAL A 95 -6.15 -0.13 0.85
N GLY A 96 -6.50 -1.41 0.79
CA GLY A 96 -5.87 -2.38 -0.08
C GLY A 96 -6.64 -2.66 -1.37
N PHE A 97 -5.89 -2.83 -2.45
CA PHE A 97 -6.42 -3.11 -3.78
C PHE A 97 -5.63 -4.23 -4.46
N HIS A 98 -6.32 -4.98 -5.30
CA HIS A 98 -5.70 -5.73 -6.39
C HIS A 98 -5.81 -4.88 -7.65
N ALA A 99 -4.84 -5.01 -8.55
CA ALA A 99 -4.87 -4.37 -9.86
C ALA A 99 -4.16 -5.26 -10.87
N ASP A 100 -4.44 -5.04 -12.16
CA ASP A 100 -3.82 -5.79 -13.22
C ASP A 100 -2.81 -4.92 -13.98
N TYR A 101 -1.70 -5.51 -14.35
CA TYR A 101 -0.68 -4.87 -15.19
C TYR A 101 -1.28 -4.52 -16.55
N ALA A 102 -1.05 -3.29 -16.99
CA ALA A 102 -1.56 -2.77 -18.27
C ALA A 102 -0.45 -2.36 -19.24
N GLY A 103 0.75 -2.07 -18.76
CA GLY A 103 1.86 -1.68 -19.62
C GLY A 103 3.05 -1.14 -18.86
N GLY A 104 4.15 -0.96 -19.60
CA GLY A 104 5.39 -0.40 -19.08
C GLY A 104 6.37 -1.47 -18.59
N GLU A 105 7.57 -1.01 -18.28
CA GLU A 105 8.63 -1.83 -17.70
C GLU A 105 9.02 -1.26 -16.34
N ILE A 106 9.47 -2.12 -15.44
CA ILE A 106 9.84 -1.71 -14.08
C ILE A 106 11.07 -0.79 -14.14
N HIS A 107 10.88 0.46 -13.74
CA HIS A 107 11.94 1.42 -13.48
C HIS A 107 11.71 1.98 -12.08
N LEU A 108 12.51 1.53 -11.12
CA LEU A 108 12.30 1.85 -9.70
C LEU A 108 12.68 3.29 -9.38
N GLN A 109 11.85 3.94 -8.55
CA GLN A 109 12.17 5.22 -7.93
C GLN A 109 13.19 4.96 -6.82
N ARG A 110 14.48 5.17 -7.11
CA ARG A 110 15.58 4.79 -6.23
C ARG A 110 15.65 5.56 -4.91
N SER A 111 14.91 6.65 -4.78
CA SER A 111 14.76 7.35 -3.49
C SER A 111 13.85 6.59 -2.51
N GLU A 112 12.95 5.76 -3.00
CA GLU A 112 11.93 5.03 -2.23
C GLU A 112 12.18 3.53 -2.22
N LEU A 113 12.54 2.95 -3.37
CA LEU A 113 12.67 1.51 -3.56
C LEU A 113 14.09 1.09 -3.91
N GLU A 114 14.54 0.02 -3.30
CA GLU A 114 15.84 -0.60 -3.61
C GLU A 114 15.71 -1.71 -4.65
N ARG A 115 14.67 -2.52 -4.55
CA ARG A 115 14.45 -3.69 -5.38
C ARG A 115 12.98 -3.83 -5.73
N GLY A 116 12.72 -4.45 -6.85
CA GLY A 116 11.36 -4.79 -7.27
C GLY A 116 11.41 -5.73 -8.44
N SER A 117 10.49 -6.69 -8.46
CA SER A 117 10.43 -7.66 -9.54
C SER A 117 9.07 -8.36 -9.55
N TRP A 118 8.84 -9.14 -10.60
CA TRP A 118 7.71 -10.04 -10.71
C TRP A 118 8.06 -11.39 -10.08
N PHE A 119 7.15 -11.90 -9.26
CA PHE A 119 7.33 -13.17 -8.56
C PHE A 119 6.13 -14.08 -8.80
N GLY A 120 6.40 -15.34 -9.08
CA GLY A 120 5.37 -16.36 -9.17
C GLY A 120 5.14 -17.05 -7.82
N ARG A 121 4.17 -17.96 -7.78
CA ARG A 121 3.80 -18.69 -6.55
C ARG A 121 4.93 -19.55 -6.00
N ASP A 122 5.82 -20.03 -6.87
CA ASP A 122 6.87 -20.99 -6.51
C ASP A 122 8.19 -20.33 -6.12
N ASN A 123 8.32 -19.02 -6.29
CA ASN A 123 9.59 -18.32 -6.03
C ASN A 123 9.42 -17.03 -5.22
N LEU A 124 8.46 -17.02 -4.31
CA LEU A 124 8.21 -15.86 -3.45
C LEU A 124 9.39 -15.57 -2.53
N PRO A 125 9.76 -14.30 -2.38
CA PRO A 125 10.76 -13.88 -1.39
C PRO A 125 10.16 -13.88 0.01
N PRO A 126 10.96 -13.60 1.06
CA PRO A 126 10.39 -13.38 2.40
C PRO A 126 9.33 -12.26 2.37
N LEU A 127 8.20 -12.51 2.99
CA LEU A 127 7.03 -11.66 2.99
C LEU A 127 6.79 -11.02 4.36
N PRO A 128 5.95 -9.95 4.45
CA PRO A 128 5.58 -9.36 5.73
C PRO A 128 4.82 -10.34 6.63
N GLU A 129 4.61 -9.95 7.88
CA GLU A 129 3.88 -10.74 8.86
C GLU A 129 2.42 -10.98 8.43
N LYS A 130 1.87 -12.12 8.80
CA LYS A 130 0.53 -12.57 8.40
C LYS A 130 -0.61 -11.63 8.80
N LEU A 131 -0.42 -10.83 9.84
CA LEU A 131 -1.43 -9.89 10.31
C LEU A 131 -1.51 -8.60 9.46
N SER A 132 -0.47 -8.32 8.67
CA SER A 132 -0.44 -7.11 7.84
C SER A 132 -1.34 -7.23 6.62
N ILE A 133 -1.95 -6.12 6.20
CA ILE A 133 -2.77 -6.10 4.98
C ILE A 133 -1.94 -6.45 3.74
N ALA A 134 -0.66 -6.09 3.70
CA ALA A 134 0.25 -6.48 2.63
C ALA A 134 0.28 -8.00 2.47
N ARG A 135 0.47 -8.71 3.58
CA ARG A 135 0.48 -10.18 3.56
C ARG A 135 -0.89 -10.76 3.23
N LYS A 136 -1.96 -10.16 3.73
CA LYS A 136 -3.33 -10.62 3.43
C LYS A 136 -3.64 -10.54 1.93
N LEU A 137 -3.16 -9.50 1.25
CA LEU A 137 -3.31 -9.37 -0.20
C LEU A 137 -2.58 -10.49 -0.95
N VAL A 138 -1.36 -10.80 -0.53
CA VAL A 138 -0.59 -11.90 -1.12
C VAL A 138 -1.25 -13.25 -0.83
N ASP A 139 -1.70 -13.48 0.39
CA ASP A 139 -2.36 -14.73 0.77
C ASP A 139 -3.70 -14.91 0.03
N ASP A 140 -4.44 -13.82 -0.21
CA ASP A 140 -5.66 -13.85 -1.03
C ASP A 140 -5.34 -14.32 -2.46
N TRP A 141 -4.28 -13.80 -3.04
CA TRP A 141 -3.80 -14.24 -4.37
C TRP A 141 -3.37 -15.71 -4.36
N LEU A 142 -2.73 -16.17 -3.29
CA LEU A 142 -2.33 -17.56 -3.13
C LEU A 142 -3.51 -18.50 -2.90
N GLY A 143 -4.68 -17.98 -2.52
CA GLY A 143 -5.85 -18.76 -2.15
C GLY A 143 -5.76 -19.32 -0.74
N GLU A 144 -4.94 -18.73 0.13
CA GLU A 144 -4.80 -19.11 1.54
C GLU A 144 -5.67 -18.21 2.43
N GLU A 145 -6.24 -18.79 3.50
CA GLU A 145 -7.00 -18.06 4.52
C GLU A 145 -6.12 -17.62 5.70
#